data_e73c3553c749257f9dd21d29e8971309
#
_entry.id   e73c3553c749257f9dd21d29e8971309
#
_cell.length_a   1.000
_cell.length_b   1.000
_cell.length_c   1.000
_cell.angle_alpha   90.00
_cell.angle_beta   90.00
_cell.angle_gamma   90.00
#
_symmetry.space_group_name_H-M   'P 1'
#
loop_
_entity.id
_entity.type
_entity.pdbx_description
1 polymer ?
#
loop_
_entity_poly.entity_id
_entity_poly.type
_entity_poly.pdbx_seq_one_letter_code
_entity_poly.pdbx_strand_id
1 'polypeptide(L)'
;MALKGLDIFKLSPKKNCKECGSPTCMAFCMKVAQGAVSLDKCPYFSEEALATLNSATAPLMKTISVGDYKLGGETVLFRHEKTLVNKNLFAVCVCTDCADKADEKLANLQKVDYERIGERMYVEFVHVANKQSDPAVYAELVKKAAATGRALVLECWDVECAKAALEVAGKNVILDGATPDNWEAMNAVATEAGVVLGVWASNISDLYDTVKKLENA
;
A
#
# COMPACT_ATOMS: atom_id res chain seq x y z
N MET A 1 2.23 20.57 -0.89
CA MET A 1 3.28 21.64 -0.92
C MET A 1 4.28 21.36 0.17
N ALA A 2 5.58 21.32 -0.14
CA ALA A 2 6.60 21.09 0.89
C ALA A 2 6.55 22.23 1.93
N LEU A 3 6.40 21.90 3.20
CA LEU A 3 6.42 22.86 4.29
C LEU A 3 7.78 23.54 4.36
N LYS A 4 7.77 24.87 4.37
CA LYS A 4 8.99 25.63 4.59
C LYS A 4 9.30 25.67 6.10
N GLY A 5 10.58 25.66 6.47
CA GLY A 5 10.98 25.74 7.89
C GLY A 5 10.37 26.91 8.66
N LEU A 6 10.05 28.01 7.96
CA LEU A 6 9.34 29.16 8.54
C LEU A 6 7.89 28.84 8.92
N ASP A 7 7.20 27.99 8.17
CA ASP A 7 5.80 27.63 8.48
C ASP A 7 5.75 26.72 9.69
N ILE A 8 6.69 25.77 9.80
CA ILE A 8 6.87 24.95 11.00
C ILE A 8 7.24 25.82 12.20
N PHE A 9 8.11 26.82 12.00
CA PHE A 9 8.53 27.72 13.07
C PHE A 9 7.39 28.58 13.63
N LYS A 10 6.41 28.96 12.82
CA LYS A 10 5.22 29.70 13.29
C LYS A 10 4.45 28.93 14.35
N LEU A 11 4.36 27.61 14.20
CA LEU A 11 3.67 26.68 15.10
C LEU A 11 4.57 26.15 16.23
N SER A 12 5.87 26.47 16.19
CA SER A 12 6.83 26.00 17.19
C SER A 12 6.68 26.73 18.52
N PRO A 13 7.05 26.11 19.65
CA PRO A 13 6.95 26.70 20.99
C PRO A 13 7.93 27.86 21.23
N LYS A 14 8.89 28.11 20.34
CA LYS A 14 9.89 29.22 20.36
C LYS A 14 10.72 29.30 21.62
N LYS A 15 10.79 28.26 22.45
CA LYS A 15 11.48 28.23 23.75
C LYS A 15 13.00 28.23 23.67
N ASN A 16 13.57 27.79 22.54
CA ASN A 16 15.02 27.63 22.35
C ASN A 16 15.71 26.81 23.45
N CYS A 17 15.01 25.83 24.02
CA CYS A 17 15.47 25.02 25.16
C CYS A 17 16.63 24.07 24.84
N LYS A 18 16.90 23.79 23.56
CA LYS A 18 17.94 22.89 23.05
C LYS A 18 17.71 21.40 23.34
N GLU A 19 16.63 21.01 23.98
CA GLU A 19 16.33 19.62 24.34
C GLU A 19 16.17 18.72 23.12
N CYS A 20 15.73 19.25 21.98
CA CYS A 20 15.67 18.55 20.71
C CYS A 20 17.05 18.35 20.01
N GLY A 21 18.15 18.76 20.66
CA GLY A 21 19.51 18.69 20.12
C GLY A 21 19.81 19.76 19.05
N SER A 22 18.95 20.76 18.89
CA SER A 22 19.19 21.89 17.97
C SER A 22 19.44 23.18 18.74
N PRO A 23 20.34 24.08 18.27
CA PRO A 23 20.70 25.28 19.01
C PRO A 23 19.56 26.28 19.16
N THR A 24 18.62 26.30 18.23
CA THR A 24 17.42 27.16 18.25
C THR A 24 16.24 26.43 17.66
N CYS A 25 15.01 26.84 18.01
CA CYS A 25 13.79 26.29 17.40
C CYS A 25 13.74 26.51 15.88
N MET A 26 14.28 27.63 15.38
CA MET A 26 14.38 27.86 13.93
C MET A 26 15.29 26.82 13.24
N ALA A 27 16.47 26.55 13.82
CA ALA A 27 17.39 25.54 13.28
C ALA A 27 16.77 24.13 13.31
N PHE A 28 15.99 23.81 14.34
CA PHE A 28 15.21 22.57 14.42
C PHE A 28 14.18 22.50 13.29
N CYS A 29 13.35 23.54 13.12
CA CYS A 29 12.32 23.60 12.09
C CYS A 29 12.88 23.51 10.66
N MET A 30 14.07 24.10 10.42
CA MET A 30 14.76 23.96 9.13
C MET A 30 15.22 22.51 8.87
N LYS A 31 15.74 21.82 9.88
CA LYS A 31 16.11 20.40 9.77
C LYS A 31 14.89 19.51 9.56
N VAL A 32 13.76 19.80 10.20
CA VAL A 32 12.49 19.09 9.97
C VAL A 32 12.00 19.30 8.54
N ALA A 33 12.03 20.54 8.05
CA ALA A 33 11.65 20.86 6.67
C ALA A 33 12.52 20.16 5.63
N GLN A 34 13.77 19.84 5.97
CA GLN A 34 14.71 19.08 5.14
C GLN A 34 14.57 17.55 5.31
N GLY A 35 13.66 17.09 6.19
CA GLY A 35 13.51 15.65 6.49
C GLY A 35 14.65 15.05 7.34
N ALA A 36 15.58 15.86 7.83
CA ALA A 36 16.75 15.39 8.58
C ALA A 36 16.43 15.02 10.03
N VAL A 37 15.32 15.52 10.59
CA VAL A 37 14.90 15.28 11.99
C VAL A 37 13.37 15.20 12.03
N SER A 38 12.83 14.27 12.84
CA SER A 38 11.40 14.15 13.07
C SER A 38 10.89 15.22 14.06
N LEU A 39 9.63 15.64 13.88
CA LEU A 39 8.93 16.58 14.77
C LEU A 39 8.85 16.09 16.21
N ASP A 40 8.73 14.77 16.42
CA ASP A 40 8.57 14.13 17.74
C ASP A 40 9.75 14.35 18.69
N LYS A 41 10.91 14.76 18.17
CA LYS A 41 12.08 15.11 19.00
C LYS A 41 11.90 16.38 19.84
N CYS A 42 10.89 17.19 19.54
CA CYS A 42 10.59 18.35 20.35
C CYS A 42 9.40 18.07 21.28
N PRO A 43 9.58 17.99 22.59
CA PRO A 43 8.52 17.64 23.53
C PRO A 43 7.51 18.77 23.79
N TYR A 44 7.70 19.93 23.19
CA TYR A 44 6.92 21.13 23.49
C TYR A 44 5.99 21.58 22.35
N PHE A 45 5.87 20.83 21.27
CA PHE A 45 4.81 21.09 20.29
C PHE A 45 3.45 20.74 20.89
N SER A 46 2.45 21.58 20.63
CA SER A 46 1.07 21.25 21.00
C SER A 46 0.55 20.11 20.10
N GLU A 47 -0.40 19.33 20.62
CA GLU A 47 -1.02 18.23 19.85
C GLU A 47 -1.67 18.75 18.57
N GLU A 48 -2.31 19.93 18.62
CA GLU A 48 -2.90 20.58 17.43
C GLU A 48 -1.83 20.97 16.38
N ALA A 49 -0.69 21.51 16.85
CA ALA A 49 0.41 21.84 15.95
C ALA A 49 1.03 20.59 15.34
N LEU A 50 1.19 19.51 16.11
CA LEU A 50 1.67 18.21 15.62
C LEU A 50 0.70 17.61 14.60
N ALA A 51 -0.60 17.61 14.87
CA ALA A 51 -1.60 17.11 13.93
C ALA A 51 -1.57 17.89 12.61
N THR A 52 -1.52 19.22 12.68
CA THR A 52 -1.46 20.09 11.50
C THR A 52 -0.16 19.87 10.70
N LEU A 53 0.97 19.78 11.38
CA LEU A 53 2.27 19.58 10.73
C LEU A 53 2.42 18.17 10.18
N ASN A 54 1.97 17.14 10.90
CA ASN A 54 2.01 15.75 10.45
C ASN A 54 1.11 15.53 9.22
N SER A 55 -0.09 16.12 9.18
CA SER A 55 -0.95 16.06 8.00
C SER A 55 -0.33 16.74 6.77
N ALA A 56 0.40 17.84 6.99
CA ALA A 56 1.06 18.61 5.93
C ALA A 56 2.43 18.02 5.53
N THR A 57 3.08 17.22 6.39
CA THR A 57 4.34 16.51 6.12
C THR A 57 4.14 15.03 5.81
N ALA A 58 2.89 14.54 5.84
CA ALA A 58 2.59 13.16 5.48
C ALA A 58 3.19 12.86 4.10
N PRO A 59 3.89 11.73 3.94
CA PRO A 59 4.44 11.35 2.65
C PRO A 59 3.31 11.31 1.61
N LEU A 60 3.60 11.78 0.39
CA LEU A 60 2.65 11.78 -0.72
C LEU A 60 2.11 10.38 -1.03
N MET A 61 2.91 9.37 -0.76
CA MET A 61 2.51 7.97 -0.83
C MET A 61 2.61 7.33 0.56
N LYS A 62 1.48 6.86 1.07
CA LYS A 62 1.41 6.11 2.32
C LYS A 62 2.00 4.71 2.12
N THR A 63 2.64 4.17 3.16
CA THR A 63 3.01 2.76 3.19
C THR A 63 1.76 1.93 3.45
N ILE A 64 1.52 0.95 2.58
CA ILE A 64 0.44 -0.03 2.69
C ILE A 64 1.06 -1.34 3.15
N SER A 65 0.48 -1.97 4.16
CA SER A 65 0.94 -3.26 4.68
C SER A 65 -0.02 -4.38 4.26
N VAL A 66 0.54 -5.46 3.73
CA VAL A 66 -0.18 -6.69 3.37
C VAL A 66 0.56 -7.85 4.03
N GLY A 67 0.09 -8.27 5.19
CA GLY A 67 0.84 -9.17 6.04
C GLY A 67 2.20 -8.58 6.41
N ASP A 68 3.27 -9.31 6.13
CA ASP A 68 4.65 -8.88 6.40
C ASP A 68 5.21 -7.95 5.31
N TYR A 69 4.50 -7.78 4.20
CA TYR A 69 4.96 -6.98 3.07
C TYR A 69 4.53 -5.52 3.19
N LYS A 70 5.41 -4.62 2.77
CA LYS A 70 5.17 -3.18 2.72
C LYS A 70 5.26 -2.69 1.28
N LEU A 71 4.26 -1.93 0.86
CA LEU A 71 4.11 -1.36 -0.47
C LEU A 71 4.04 0.17 -0.38
N GLY A 72 4.57 0.85 -1.37
CA GLY A 72 4.54 2.32 -1.41
C GLY A 72 5.41 2.98 -0.34
N GLY A 73 4.94 4.09 0.20
CA GLY A 73 5.71 4.89 1.16
C GLY A 73 6.85 5.68 0.52
N GLU A 74 6.83 5.82 -0.81
CA GLU A 74 7.89 6.50 -1.54
C GLU A 74 7.96 7.98 -1.18
N THR A 75 9.13 8.42 -0.78
CA THR A 75 9.47 9.83 -0.59
C THR A 75 10.21 10.41 -1.79
N VAL A 76 10.63 9.54 -2.70
CA VAL A 76 11.41 9.84 -3.90
C VAL A 76 10.46 10.14 -5.05
N LEU A 77 10.45 11.38 -5.52
CA LEU A 77 9.60 11.82 -6.63
C LEU A 77 10.34 11.84 -7.98
N PHE A 78 11.66 11.78 -7.96
CA PHE A 78 12.49 11.94 -9.15
C PHE A 78 13.41 10.75 -9.36
N ARG A 79 13.52 10.32 -10.62
CA ARG A 79 14.32 9.17 -11.04
C ARG A 79 15.78 9.18 -10.57
N HIS A 80 16.37 10.34 -10.38
CA HIS A 80 17.77 10.48 -9.95
C HIS A 80 17.98 10.31 -8.44
N GLU A 81 16.91 10.27 -7.64
CA GLU A 81 16.97 10.08 -6.20
C GLU A 81 17.19 8.61 -5.77
N LYS A 82 17.23 7.69 -6.70
CA LYS A 82 17.85 6.34 -6.68
C LYS A 82 17.33 5.30 -5.70
N THR A 83 16.63 5.64 -4.62
CA THR A 83 16.32 4.66 -3.58
C THR A 83 14.83 4.51 -3.37
N LEU A 84 14.31 3.32 -3.60
CA LEU A 84 12.97 2.95 -3.18
C LEU A 84 12.94 2.75 -1.66
N VAL A 85 11.90 3.22 -0.98
CA VAL A 85 11.73 3.07 0.47
C VAL A 85 11.47 1.62 0.83
N ASN A 86 10.59 0.97 0.08
CA ASN A 86 10.30 -0.44 0.22
C ASN A 86 10.81 -1.21 -1.01
N LYS A 87 11.23 -2.45 -0.78
CA LYS A 87 11.70 -3.35 -1.84
C LYS A 87 10.58 -3.63 -2.84
N ASN A 88 10.93 -3.70 -4.12
CA ASN A 88 9.99 -4.17 -5.14
C ASN A 88 9.64 -5.63 -4.90
N LEU A 89 8.37 -5.96 -5.01
CA LEU A 89 7.83 -7.30 -4.83
C LEU A 89 7.37 -7.86 -6.17
N PHE A 90 7.45 -9.17 -6.32
CA PHE A 90 7.09 -9.87 -7.54
C PHE A 90 5.78 -10.63 -7.37
N ALA A 91 4.99 -10.67 -8.42
CA ALA A 91 3.76 -11.44 -8.50
C ALA A 91 3.75 -12.37 -9.71
N VAL A 92 3.34 -13.62 -9.53
CA VAL A 92 3.05 -14.54 -10.64
C VAL A 92 1.56 -14.49 -10.93
N CYS A 93 1.21 -14.27 -12.19
CA CYS A 93 -0.19 -14.19 -12.61
C CYS A 93 -0.72 -15.57 -13.05
N VAL A 94 -1.87 -15.93 -12.49
CA VAL A 94 -2.74 -17.02 -12.93
C VAL A 94 -4.13 -16.46 -13.25
N CYS A 95 -4.88 -17.10 -14.14
CA CYS A 95 -6.20 -16.63 -14.56
C CYS A 95 -7.17 -17.79 -14.73
N THR A 96 -8.46 -17.51 -14.61
CA THR A 96 -9.54 -18.50 -14.78
C THR A 96 -9.61 -19.09 -16.18
N ASP A 97 -9.23 -18.31 -17.22
CA ASP A 97 -9.21 -18.79 -18.61
C ASP A 97 -8.10 -19.80 -18.91
N CYS A 98 -7.09 -19.90 -18.05
CA CYS A 98 -5.91 -20.72 -18.23
C CYS A 98 -5.72 -21.68 -17.05
N ALA A 99 -6.78 -22.25 -16.52
CA ALA A 99 -6.76 -23.10 -15.31
C ALA A 99 -5.77 -24.27 -15.44
N ASP A 100 -5.66 -24.90 -16.61
CA ASP A 100 -4.72 -26.00 -16.86
C ASP A 100 -3.25 -25.58 -16.65
N LYS A 101 -2.90 -24.36 -17.01
CA LYS A 101 -1.55 -23.79 -16.82
C LYS A 101 -1.33 -23.22 -15.42
N ALA A 102 -2.41 -22.95 -14.68
CA ALA A 102 -2.32 -22.41 -13.34
C ALA A 102 -1.64 -23.39 -12.40
N ASP A 103 -2.01 -24.65 -12.42
CA ASP A 103 -1.43 -25.70 -11.58
C ASP A 103 0.07 -25.85 -11.84
N GLU A 104 0.50 -25.84 -13.11
CA GLU A 104 1.93 -25.86 -13.47
C GLU A 104 2.68 -24.63 -12.97
N LYS A 105 2.10 -23.42 -13.16
CA LYS A 105 2.70 -22.16 -12.68
C LYS A 105 2.84 -22.17 -11.17
N LEU A 106 1.81 -22.58 -10.43
CA LEU A 106 1.83 -22.63 -8.97
C LEU A 106 2.83 -23.68 -8.46
N ALA A 107 2.95 -24.82 -9.12
CA ALA A 107 3.96 -25.82 -8.80
C ALA A 107 5.40 -25.31 -9.06
N ASN A 108 5.60 -24.59 -10.15
CA ASN A 108 6.90 -23.99 -10.46
C ASN A 108 7.24 -22.83 -9.51
N LEU A 109 6.24 -22.07 -9.06
CA LEU A 109 6.40 -21.01 -8.07
C LEU A 109 7.03 -21.54 -6.77
N GLN A 110 6.65 -22.72 -6.32
CA GLN A 110 7.21 -23.34 -5.11
C GLN A 110 8.72 -23.62 -5.23
N LYS A 111 9.25 -23.74 -6.44
CA LYS A 111 10.68 -23.94 -6.70
C LYS A 111 11.49 -22.66 -6.67
N VAL A 112 10.82 -21.48 -6.72
CA VAL A 112 11.45 -20.15 -6.66
C VAL A 112 11.57 -19.72 -5.21
N ASP A 113 12.46 -20.38 -4.48
CA ASP A 113 12.90 -20.00 -3.14
C ASP A 113 14.35 -20.48 -2.99
N TYR A 114 15.29 -19.68 -3.46
CA TYR A 114 16.71 -20.02 -3.46
C TYR A 114 17.56 -18.76 -3.28
N GLU A 115 18.77 -18.94 -2.82
CA GLU A 115 19.75 -17.87 -2.68
C GLU A 115 20.62 -17.74 -3.94
N ARG A 116 20.81 -16.50 -4.42
CA ARG A 116 21.73 -16.17 -5.50
C ARG A 116 22.48 -14.89 -5.17
N ILE A 117 23.79 -14.98 -5.14
CA ILE A 117 24.71 -13.85 -4.88
C ILE A 117 24.35 -13.12 -3.55
N GLY A 118 24.04 -13.89 -2.50
CA GLY A 118 23.67 -13.35 -1.18
C GLY A 118 22.26 -12.75 -1.09
N GLU A 119 21.44 -12.89 -2.13
CA GLU A 119 20.05 -12.43 -2.13
C GLU A 119 19.09 -13.61 -2.30
N ARG A 120 18.01 -13.61 -1.52
CA ARG A 120 16.93 -14.59 -1.66
C ARG A 120 16.10 -14.24 -2.89
N MET A 121 16.05 -15.18 -3.83
CA MET A 121 15.14 -15.15 -4.98
C MET A 121 13.81 -15.76 -4.55
N TYR A 122 12.80 -14.93 -4.48
CA TYR A 122 11.48 -15.30 -3.96
C TYR A 122 10.40 -14.50 -4.67
N VAL A 123 9.25 -15.10 -4.87
CA VAL A 123 8.06 -14.42 -5.40
C VAL A 123 7.07 -14.26 -4.24
N GLU A 124 6.74 -13.06 -3.91
CA GLU A 124 5.96 -12.70 -2.73
C GLU A 124 4.46 -12.87 -2.93
N PHE A 125 3.97 -12.63 -4.16
CA PHE A 125 2.55 -12.58 -4.46
C PHE A 125 2.14 -13.57 -5.55
N VAL A 126 0.90 -14.04 -5.47
CA VAL A 126 0.18 -14.63 -6.59
C VAL A 126 -0.95 -13.68 -6.99
N HIS A 127 -0.93 -13.22 -8.23
CA HIS A 127 -2.00 -12.44 -8.82
C HIS A 127 -3.00 -13.39 -9.48
N VAL A 128 -4.25 -13.38 -9.02
CA VAL A 128 -5.33 -14.25 -9.51
C VAL A 128 -6.35 -13.41 -10.24
N ALA A 129 -6.37 -13.53 -11.58
CA ALA A 129 -7.25 -12.75 -12.42
C ALA A 129 -8.56 -13.51 -12.72
N ASN A 130 -9.69 -12.88 -12.41
CA ASN A 130 -11.02 -13.39 -12.78
C ASN A 130 -11.40 -12.91 -14.19
N LYS A 131 -11.49 -13.83 -15.13
CA LYS A 131 -11.87 -13.54 -16.54
C LYS A 131 -13.23 -14.14 -16.94
N GLN A 132 -13.80 -15.02 -16.10
CA GLN A 132 -15.01 -15.78 -16.45
C GLN A 132 -16.25 -15.38 -15.65
N SER A 133 -16.10 -14.53 -14.63
CA SER A 133 -17.18 -14.07 -13.74
C SER A 133 -18.03 -15.21 -13.12
N ASP A 134 -17.40 -16.39 -12.90
CA ASP A 134 -17.99 -17.51 -12.19
C ASP A 134 -17.38 -17.57 -10.77
N PRO A 135 -18.19 -17.34 -9.71
CA PRO A 135 -17.70 -17.31 -8.34
C PRO A 135 -17.06 -18.63 -7.88
N ALA A 136 -17.62 -19.76 -8.31
CA ALA A 136 -17.12 -21.08 -7.89
C ALA A 136 -15.77 -21.41 -8.54
N VAL A 137 -15.65 -21.17 -9.84
CA VAL A 137 -14.39 -21.37 -10.58
C VAL A 137 -13.30 -20.44 -10.05
N TYR A 138 -13.65 -19.19 -9.77
CA TYR A 138 -12.71 -18.23 -9.24
C TYR A 138 -12.25 -18.59 -7.83
N ALA A 139 -13.16 -18.93 -6.92
CA ALA A 139 -12.83 -19.35 -5.57
C ALA A 139 -11.95 -20.62 -5.55
N GLU A 140 -12.19 -21.58 -6.43
CA GLU A 140 -11.34 -22.78 -6.56
C GLU A 140 -9.89 -22.40 -6.94
N LEU A 141 -9.72 -21.50 -7.92
CA LEU A 141 -8.40 -21.02 -8.33
C LEU A 141 -7.70 -20.24 -7.19
N VAL A 142 -8.44 -19.38 -6.50
CA VAL A 142 -7.94 -18.63 -5.33
C VAL A 142 -7.51 -19.57 -4.21
N LYS A 143 -8.28 -20.62 -3.94
CA LYS A 143 -7.93 -21.65 -2.95
C LYS A 143 -6.61 -22.36 -3.30
N LYS A 144 -6.40 -22.70 -4.56
CA LYS A 144 -5.12 -23.27 -5.05
C LYS A 144 -3.96 -22.27 -4.88
N ALA A 145 -4.18 -21.00 -5.19
CA ALA A 145 -3.19 -19.95 -5.00
C ALA A 145 -2.85 -19.74 -3.51
N ALA A 146 -3.86 -19.70 -2.64
CA ALA A 146 -3.68 -19.58 -1.19
C ALA A 146 -2.88 -20.73 -0.58
N ALA A 147 -3.02 -21.95 -1.11
CA ALA A 147 -2.26 -23.11 -0.68
C ALA A 147 -0.73 -22.97 -0.88
N THR A 148 -0.29 -22.02 -1.71
CA THR A 148 1.14 -21.72 -1.91
C THR A 148 1.77 -20.99 -0.73
N GLY A 149 0.98 -20.44 0.19
CA GLY A 149 1.43 -19.63 1.31
C GLY A 149 1.92 -18.22 0.92
N ARG A 150 1.73 -17.80 -0.34
CA ARG A 150 2.05 -16.46 -0.82
C ARG A 150 0.92 -15.48 -0.51
N ALA A 151 1.23 -14.18 -0.45
CA ALA A 151 0.19 -13.17 -0.43
C ALA A 151 -0.54 -13.12 -1.79
N LEU A 152 -1.79 -12.68 -1.78
CA LEU A 152 -2.62 -12.72 -2.98
C LEU A 152 -3.00 -11.31 -3.44
N VAL A 153 -3.05 -11.14 -4.76
CA VAL A 153 -3.71 -10.01 -5.43
C VAL A 153 -4.88 -10.59 -6.20
N LEU A 154 -6.10 -10.28 -5.80
CA LEU A 154 -7.32 -10.77 -6.41
C LEU A 154 -7.88 -9.73 -7.37
N GLU A 155 -7.65 -9.90 -8.68
CA GLU A 155 -8.27 -9.07 -9.71
C GLU A 155 -9.69 -9.55 -9.96
N CYS A 156 -10.67 -8.82 -9.45
CA CYS A 156 -12.08 -9.16 -9.61
C CYS A 156 -12.96 -7.91 -9.53
N TRP A 157 -13.78 -7.66 -10.53
CA TRP A 157 -14.70 -6.53 -10.59
C TRP A 157 -16.15 -6.87 -10.23
N ASP A 158 -16.42 -8.16 -10.04
CA ASP A 158 -17.72 -8.66 -9.62
C ASP A 158 -17.73 -8.90 -8.11
N VAL A 159 -18.74 -8.35 -7.43
CA VAL A 159 -18.86 -8.36 -5.97
C VAL A 159 -19.07 -9.77 -5.41
N GLU A 160 -19.87 -10.60 -6.09
CA GLU A 160 -20.15 -11.96 -5.62
C GLU A 160 -18.93 -12.87 -5.80
N CYS A 161 -18.18 -12.68 -6.90
CA CYS A 161 -16.91 -13.36 -7.09
C CYS A 161 -15.87 -12.92 -6.04
N ALA A 162 -15.83 -11.62 -5.70
CA ALA A 162 -14.93 -11.09 -4.68
C ALA A 162 -15.22 -11.68 -3.30
N LYS A 163 -16.49 -11.77 -2.89
CA LYS A 163 -16.90 -12.40 -1.63
C LYS A 163 -16.49 -13.87 -1.57
N ALA A 164 -16.84 -14.65 -2.60
CA ALA A 164 -16.49 -16.05 -2.66
C ALA A 164 -14.98 -16.30 -2.62
N ALA A 165 -14.20 -15.45 -3.27
CA ALA A 165 -12.76 -15.51 -3.25
C ALA A 165 -12.16 -15.18 -1.87
N LEU A 166 -12.67 -14.15 -1.19
CA LEU A 166 -12.17 -13.72 0.11
C LEU A 166 -12.45 -14.74 1.22
N GLU A 167 -13.53 -15.53 1.14
CA GLU A 167 -13.80 -16.62 2.07
C GLU A 167 -12.68 -17.68 2.12
N VAL A 168 -11.97 -17.86 1.00
CA VAL A 168 -10.93 -18.91 0.87
C VAL A 168 -9.50 -18.33 0.80
N ALA A 169 -9.34 -17.03 0.62
CA ALA A 169 -8.04 -16.41 0.33
C ALA A 169 -7.16 -16.17 1.58
N GLY A 170 -7.76 -16.08 2.78
CA GLY A 170 -7.04 -15.72 4.01
C GLY A 170 -6.90 -14.21 4.21
N LYS A 171 -5.86 -13.78 4.97
CA LYS A 171 -5.73 -12.37 5.41
C LYS A 171 -4.74 -11.51 4.60
N ASN A 172 -3.76 -12.13 3.95
CA ASN A 172 -2.71 -11.40 3.23
C ASN A 172 -3.13 -11.15 1.78
N VAL A 173 -4.13 -10.30 1.60
CA VAL A 173 -4.83 -10.12 0.33
C VAL A 173 -4.93 -8.65 -0.04
N ILE A 174 -4.74 -8.37 -1.32
CA ILE A 174 -5.16 -7.14 -1.99
C ILE A 174 -6.34 -7.51 -2.89
N LEU A 175 -7.50 -6.90 -2.65
CA LEU A 175 -8.64 -7.00 -3.55
C LEU A 175 -8.53 -5.89 -4.59
N ASP A 176 -8.11 -6.22 -5.81
CA ASP A 176 -7.93 -5.30 -6.92
C ASP A 176 -9.15 -5.34 -7.84
N GLY A 177 -10.10 -4.42 -7.65
CA GLY A 177 -11.35 -4.49 -8.38
C GLY A 177 -12.32 -3.35 -8.17
N ALA A 178 -12.00 -2.36 -7.35
CA ALA A 178 -12.85 -1.19 -7.22
C ALA A 178 -12.74 -0.30 -8.46
N THR A 179 -13.88 0.05 -9.04
CA THR A 179 -14.03 0.94 -10.19
C THR A 179 -14.93 2.11 -9.83
N PRO A 180 -15.02 3.18 -10.66
CA PRO A 180 -15.96 4.28 -10.43
C PRO A 180 -17.41 3.84 -10.26
N ASP A 181 -17.78 2.68 -10.80
CA ASP A 181 -19.16 2.18 -10.81
C ASP A 181 -19.49 1.24 -9.64
N ASN A 182 -18.50 0.53 -9.08
CA ASN A 182 -18.72 -0.49 -8.05
C ASN A 182 -18.01 -0.21 -6.71
N TRP A 183 -17.32 0.93 -6.57
CA TRP A 183 -16.43 1.23 -5.45
C TRP A 183 -17.09 1.10 -4.07
N GLU A 184 -18.39 1.47 -3.92
CA GLU A 184 -19.10 1.38 -2.65
C GLU A 184 -19.25 -0.08 -2.19
N ALA A 185 -19.72 -0.93 -3.09
CA ALA A 185 -19.91 -2.34 -2.80
C ALA A 185 -18.59 -3.06 -2.55
N MET A 186 -17.56 -2.75 -3.35
CA MET A 186 -16.22 -3.32 -3.18
C MET A 186 -15.54 -2.83 -1.89
N ASN A 187 -15.76 -1.57 -1.51
CA ASN A 187 -15.26 -1.04 -0.24
C ASN A 187 -15.91 -1.74 0.96
N ALA A 188 -17.22 -1.98 0.91
CA ALA A 188 -17.91 -2.71 1.96
C ALA A 188 -17.34 -4.12 2.15
N VAL A 189 -17.14 -4.84 1.04
CA VAL A 189 -16.56 -6.21 1.05
C VAL A 189 -15.10 -6.21 1.56
N ALA A 190 -14.28 -5.27 1.11
CA ALA A 190 -12.89 -5.17 1.54
C ALA A 190 -12.77 -4.79 3.02
N THR A 191 -13.63 -3.90 3.51
CA THR A 191 -13.67 -3.46 4.91
C THR A 191 -14.13 -4.61 5.82
N GLU A 192 -15.16 -5.35 5.43
CA GLU A 192 -15.66 -6.53 6.18
C GLU A 192 -14.57 -7.62 6.28
N ALA A 193 -13.85 -7.86 5.19
CA ALA A 193 -12.76 -8.83 5.15
C ALA A 193 -11.45 -8.30 5.79
N GLY A 194 -11.33 -7.00 6.03
CA GLY A 194 -10.12 -6.36 6.56
C GLY A 194 -8.92 -6.45 5.62
N VAL A 195 -9.14 -6.34 4.31
CA VAL A 195 -8.12 -6.44 3.26
C VAL A 195 -7.87 -5.09 2.58
N VAL A 196 -6.74 -4.97 1.89
CA VAL A 196 -6.41 -3.79 1.10
C VAL A 196 -7.24 -3.76 -0.17
N LEU A 197 -7.84 -2.61 -0.49
CA LEU A 197 -8.61 -2.38 -1.71
C LEU A 197 -7.77 -1.69 -2.78
N GLY A 198 -7.67 -2.30 -3.96
CA GLY A 198 -7.10 -1.71 -5.15
C GLY A 198 -8.19 -1.01 -5.98
N VAL A 199 -7.84 0.14 -6.55
CA VAL A 199 -8.76 0.97 -7.35
C VAL A 199 -8.23 1.09 -8.77
N TRP A 200 -9.11 0.86 -9.74
CA TRP A 200 -8.82 1.00 -11.15
C TRP A 200 -9.78 2.01 -11.82
N ALA A 201 -9.26 2.81 -12.74
CA ALA A 201 -10.06 3.65 -13.61
C ALA A 201 -9.37 3.82 -14.97
N SER A 202 -10.15 4.18 -15.99
CA SER A 202 -9.65 4.37 -17.36
C SER A 202 -8.80 5.63 -17.53
N ASN A 203 -8.92 6.59 -16.62
CA ASN A 203 -8.17 7.83 -16.63
C ASN A 203 -7.86 8.31 -15.19
N ILE A 204 -6.91 9.24 -15.07
CA ILE A 204 -6.43 9.75 -13.78
C ILE A 204 -7.51 10.57 -13.05
N SER A 205 -8.40 11.26 -13.76
CA SER A 205 -9.45 12.07 -13.14
C SER A 205 -10.45 11.18 -12.40
N ASP A 206 -10.95 10.14 -13.07
CA ASP A 206 -11.88 9.19 -12.47
C ASP A 206 -11.24 8.41 -11.32
N LEU A 207 -9.95 8.06 -11.47
CA LEU A 207 -9.20 7.42 -10.39
C LEU A 207 -9.13 8.32 -9.15
N TYR A 208 -8.76 9.58 -9.33
CA TYR A 208 -8.67 10.56 -8.25
C TYR A 208 -10.03 10.78 -7.55
N ASP A 209 -11.09 10.93 -8.32
CA ASP A 209 -12.44 11.15 -7.79
C ASP A 209 -12.94 9.92 -7.03
N THR A 210 -12.65 8.72 -7.52
CA THR A 210 -13.01 7.46 -6.84
C THR A 210 -12.24 7.29 -5.53
N VAL A 211 -10.93 7.54 -5.53
CA VAL A 211 -10.11 7.48 -4.31
C VAL A 211 -10.59 8.51 -3.29
N LYS A 212 -10.92 9.74 -3.71
CA LYS A 212 -11.49 10.74 -2.79
C LYS A 212 -12.81 10.31 -2.16
N LYS A 213 -13.68 9.64 -2.90
CA LYS A 213 -14.94 9.10 -2.36
C LYS A 213 -14.64 8.04 -1.30
N LEU A 214 -13.69 7.15 -1.57
CA LEU A 214 -13.25 6.11 -0.63
C LEU A 214 -12.60 6.68 0.64
N GLU A 215 -11.84 7.78 0.55
CA GLU A 215 -11.25 8.44 1.72
C GLU A 215 -12.30 9.10 2.64
N ASN A 216 -13.50 9.39 2.12
CA ASN A 216 -14.58 10.03 2.87
C ASN A 216 -15.67 9.02 3.31
N ALA A 217 -15.56 7.75 2.93
CA ALA A 217 -16.52 6.69 3.26
C ALA A 217 -16.10 5.95 4.55
#